data_4e0855ea4a651340bfae0b2c5669e671
#
_entry.id   4e0855ea4a651340bfae0b2c5669e671
#
_cell.length_a   1.000
_cell.length_b   1.000
_cell.length_c   1.000
_cell.angle_alpha   90.00
_cell.angle_beta   90.00
_cell.angle_gamma   90.00
#
_symmetry.space_group_name_H-M   'P 1'
#
loop_
_entity.id
_entity.type
_entity.pdbx_description
1 polymer ?
#
loop_
_entity_poly.entity_id
_entity_poly.type
_entity_poly.pdbx_seq_one_letter_code
_entity_poly.pdbx_strand_id
1 'polypeptide(L)'
;GFRTFVLQGGEDMHYTRKDIADIVYTLKSNHPDCAVTLSIGERSREDYKVWHDAGADRYLLRHETADKTHYARLHPESMSFDNRMRCLYELKSIGYQTGCGFMVGSPYQTIDHLVREMRFLKEFQPDMVGIGPFIPHHETPFKNERQGTLELTLKLISLILIPTSSDKRI
;
A
#
# COMPACT_ATOMS: atom_id res chain seq x y z
N GLY A 1 -14.69 14.75 15.86
CA GLY A 1 -14.32 15.13 14.50
C GLY A 1 -13.41 14.10 13.86
N PHE A 2 -13.09 14.25 12.59
CA PHE A 2 -12.11 13.40 11.89
C PHE A 2 -10.71 13.60 12.46
N ARG A 3 -9.91 12.52 12.50
CA ARG A 3 -8.56 12.51 13.05
C ARG A 3 -7.49 12.14 12.01
N THR A 4 -7.89 11.96 10.74
CA THR A 4 -6.99 11.59 9.66
C THR A 4 -7.40 12.26 8.36
N PHE A 5 -6.42 12.80 7.65
CA PHE A 5 -6.53 13.21 6.26
C PHE A 5 -5.84 12.15 5.39
N VAL A 6 -6.50 11.70 4.33
CA VAL A 6 -5.94 10.77 3.35
C VAL A 6 -5.87 11.48 2.01
N LEU A 7 -4.66 11.65 1.48
CA LEU A 7 -4.40 12.20 0.15
C LEU A 7 -4.10 11.05 -0.79
N GLN A 8 -4.97 10.83 -1.77
CA GLN A 8 -4.86 9.74 -2.72
C GLN A 8 -4.76 10.29 -4.15
N GLY A 9 -3.76 9.81 -4.91
CA GLY A 9 -3.52 10.26 -6.28
C GLY A 9 -3.00 9.15 -7.21
N GLY A 10 -2.89 7.91 -6.73
CA GLY A 10 -2.32 6.82 -7.53
C GLY A 10 -0.89 7.13 -8.00
N GLU A 11 -0.57 6.72 -9.24
CA GLU A 11 0.77 6.92 -9.85
C GLU A 11 0.83 8.25 -10.66
N ASP A 12 -0.03 9.22 -10.37
CA ASP A 12 -0.03 10.51 -11.06
C ASP A 12 1.17 11.37 -10.64
N MET A 13 1.99 11.75 -11.60
CA MET A 13 3.20 12.57 -11.41
C MET A 13 2.95 14.08 -11.60
N HIS A 14 1.69 14.51 -11.73
CA HIS A 14 1.32 15.91 -11.95
C HIS A 14 1.82 16.82 -10.83
N TYR A 15 1.61 16.41 -9.59
CA TYR A 15 2.03 17.19 -8.43
C TYR A 15 3.51 17.01 -8.15
N THR A 16 4.22 18.12 -8.01
CA THR A 16 5.64 18.14 -7.68
C THR A 16 5.90 17.79 -6.21
N ARG A 17 7.15 17.50 -5.88
CA ARG A 17 7.60 17.31 -4.49
C ARG A 17 7.16 18.48 -3.60
N LYS A 18 7.33 19.71 -4.10
CA LYS A 18 6.99 20.92 -3.36
C LYS A 18 5.49 21.06 -3.12
N ASP A 19 4.66 20.80 -4.13
CA ASP A 19 3.21 20.92 -4.00
C ASP A 19 2.68 20.00 -2.90
N ILE A 20 3.12 18.74 -2.88
CA ILE A 20 2.72 17.78 -1.84
C ILE A 20 3.24 18.21 -0.47
N ALA A 21 4.48 18.67 -0.37
CA ALA A 21 5.04 19.15 0.89
C ALA A 21 4.25 20.36 1.45
N ASP A 22 3.90 21.31 0.59
CA ASP A 22 3.12 22.51 0.98
C ASP A 22 1.70 22.12 1.46
N ILE A 23 1.06 21.16 0.79
CA ILE A 23 -0.25 20.61 1.20
C ILE A 23 -0.14 19.95 2.60
N VAL A 24 0.84 19.06 2.77
CA VAL A 24 1.07 18.36 4.04
C VAL A 24 1.33 19.35 5.17
N TYR A 25 2.24 20.29 4.95
CA TYR A 25 2.57 21.32 5.92
C TYR A 25 1.34 22.17 6.32
N THR A 26 0.53 22.55 5.33
CA THR A 26 -0.70 23.34 5.58
C THR A 26 -1.70 22.55 6.42
N LEU A 27 -1.90 21.26 6.11
CA LEU A 27 -2.78 20.40 6.88
C LEU A 27 -2.30 20.23 8.33
N LYS A 28 -1.01 19.96 8.53
CA LYS A 28 -0.43 19.78 9.87
C LYS A 28 -0.43 21.07 10.69
N SER A 29 -0.19 22.21 10.04
CA SER A 29 -0.23 23.52 10.73
C SER A 29 -1.63 23.88 11.21
N ASN A 30 -2.66 23.59 10.42
CA ASN A 30 -4.05 23.90 10.78
C ASN A 30 -4.69 22.82 11.66
N HIS A 31 -4.19 21.58 11.61
CA HIS A 31 -4.75 20.43 12.32
C HIS A 31 -3.64 19.54 12.91
N PRO A 32 -2.88 20.05 13.90
CA PRO A 32 -1.71 19.35 14.44
C PRO A 32 -2.03 17.97 15.05
N ASP A 33 -3.25 17.80 15.57
CA ASP A 33 -3.71 16.55 16.18
C ASP A 33 -4.20 15.50 15.16
N CYS A 34 -4.23 15.83 13.87
CA CYS A 34 -4.67 14.91 12.82
C CYS A 34 -3.47 14.24 12.15
N ALA A 35 -3.60 12.95 11.88
CA ALA A 35 -2.64 12.24 11.06
C ALA A 35 -2.84 12.56 9.56
N VAL A 36 -1.74 12.73 8.84
CA VAL A 36 -1.73 12.86 7.37
C VAL A 36 -1.20 11.58 6.76
N THR A 37 -2.03 10.93 5.95
CA THR A 37 -1.70 9.71 5.19
C THR A 37 -1.57 10.05 3.71
N LEU A 38 -0.44 9.68 3.10
CA LEU A 38 -0.24 9.78 1.66
C LEU A 38 -0.47 8.42 0.99
N SER A 39 -1.09 8.42 -0.18
CA SER A 39 -1.26 7.25 -1.06
C SER A 39 -1.16 7.73 -2.51
N ILE A 40 0.03 8.16 -2.92
CA ILE A 40 0.30 8.86 -4.19
C ILE A 40 1.36 8.15 -5.04
N GLY A 41 1.44 6.84 -4.92
CA GLY A 41 2.25 5.98 -5.78
C GLY A 41 3.72 5.91 -5.44
N GLU A 42 4.51 5.45 -6.42
CA GLU A 42 5.96 5.30 -6.29
C GLU A 42 6.67 6.64 -6.50
N ARG A 43 7.59 6.96 -5.60
CA ARG A 43 8.39 8.18 -5.66
C ARG A 43 9.85 7.89 -5.28
N SER A 44 10.68 8.90 -5.37
CA SER A 44 12.05 8.80 -4.89
C SER A 44 12.11 8.81 -3.35
N ARG A 45 13.17 8.22 -2.79
CA ARG A 45 13.43 8.29 -1.35
C ARG A 45 13.46 9.73 -0.83
N GLU A 46 13.99 10.64 -1.65
CA GLU A 46 14.07 12.06 -1.29
C GLU A 46 12.69 12.72 -1.21
N ASP A 47 11.76 12.38 -2.15
CA ASP A 47 10.40 12.86 -2.10
C ASP A 47 9.71 12.40 -0.80
N TYR A 48 9.81 11.10 -0.50
CA TYR A 48 9.27 10.55 0.74
C TYR A 48 9.82 11.27 1.97
N LYS A 49 11.15 11.52 2.01
CA LYS A 49 11.77 12.21 3.14
C LYS A 49 11.25 13.64 3.30
N VAL A 50 11.16 14.40 2.22
CA VAL A 50 10.66 15.78 2.26
C VAL A 50 9.22 15.84 2.76
N TRP A 51 8.36 14.92 2.32
CA TRP A 51 6.96 14.89 2.77
C TRP A 51 6.82 14.43 4.21
N HIS A 52 7.66 13.51 4.66
CA HIS A 52 7.72 13.10 6.07
C HIS A 52 8.16 14.27 6.96
N ASP A 53 9.21 14.98 6.55
CA ASP A 53 9.72 16.17 7.26
C ASP A 53 8.67 17.32 7.29
N ALA A 54 7.82 17.40 6.26
CA ALA A 54 6.69 18.35 6.23
C ALA A 54 5.52 17.93 7.16
N GLY A 55 5.53 16.71 7.70
CA GLY A 55 4.57 16.24 8.71
C GLY A 55 3.64 15.11 8.23
N ALA A 56 3.91 14.45 7.10
CA ALA A 56 3.18 13.25 6.72
C ALA A 56 3.52 12.08 7.67
N ASP A 57 2.52 11.55 8.35
CA ASP A 57 2.70 10.51 9.37
C ASP A 57 2.70 9.10 8.76
N ARG A 58 1.87 8.89 7.73
CA ARG A 58 1.57 7.56 7.16
C ARG A 58 1.72 7.57 5.66
N TYR A 59 2.11 6.42 5.12
CA TYR A 59 2.09 6.19 3.67
C TYR A 59 1.48 4.82 3.36
N LEU A 60 0.48 4.80 2.48
CA LEU A 60 -0.12 3.57 1.97
C LEU A 60 0.35 3.32 0.53
N LEU A 61 1.09 2.24 0.34
CA LEU A 61 1.54 1.78 -0.98
C LEU A 61 1.22 0.29 -1.13
N ARG A 62 0.16 -0.03 -1.84
CA ARG A 62 -0.20 -1.43 -2.08
C ARG A 62 0.83 -2.08 -2.99
N HIS A 63 1.38 -3.22 -2.57
CA HIS A 63 2.34 -3.99 -3.38
C HIS A 63 1.64 -4.88 -4.42
N GLU A 64 0.33 -5.07 -4.28
CA GLU A 64 -0.60 -5.81 -5.12
C GLU A 64 -0.33 -7.33 -5.19
N THR A 65 0.88 -7.75 -5.12
CA THR A 65 1.31 -9.14 -4.93
C THR A 65 2.76 -9.23 -4.46
N ALA A 66 3.07 -10.20 -3.60
CA ALA A 66 4.43 -10.49 -3.14
C ALA A 66 5.19 -11.47 -4.08
N ASP A 67 4.68 -11.71 -5.27
CA ASP A 67 5.31 -12.55 -6.28
C ASP A 67 5.67 -11.76 -7.54
N LYS A 68 6.96 -11.75 -7.89
CA LYS A 68 7.50 -10.98 -9.02
C LYS A 68 6.90 -11.39 -10.36
N THR A 69 6.69 -12.69 -10.56
CA THR A 69 6.13 -13.22 -11.82
C THR A 69 4.65 -12.86 -11.95
N HIS A 70 3.92 -12.94 -10.85
CA HIS A 70 2.52 -12.54 -10.80
C HIS A 70 2.39 -11.01 -10.98
N TYR A 71 3.26 -10.22 -10.35
CA TYR A 71 3.31 -8.76 -10.50
C TYR A 71 3.45 -8.35 -11.97
N ALA A 72 4.39 -8.97 -12.70
CA ALA A 72 4.62 -8.70 -14.12
C ALA A 72 3.41 -9.05 -15.02
N ARG A 73 2.51 -9.93 -14.56
CA ARG A 73 1.27 -10.25 -15.29
C ARG A 73 0.14 -9.28 -14.99
N LEU A 74 0.20 -8.57 -13.86
CA LEU A 74 -0.84 -7.63 -13.43
C LEU A 74 -0.55 -6.20 -13.85
N HIS A 75 0.70 -5.86 -14.09
CA HIS A 75 1.14 -4.48 -14.31
C HIS A 75 1.79 -4.30 -15.68
N PRO A 76 1.76 -3.09 -16.26
CA PRO A 76 2.47 -2.78 -17.49
C PRO A 76 4.00 -2.90 -17.28
N GLU A 77 4.74 -3.15 -18.38
CA GLU A 77 6.20 -3.34 -18.35
C GLU A 77 6.96 -2.13 -17.77
N SER A 78 6.36 -0.94 -17.79
CA SER A 78 6.92 0.26 -17.17
C SER A 78 6.97 0.22 -15.64
N MET A 79 6.24 -0.69 -15.00
CA MET A 79 6.20 -0.87 -13.55
C MET A 79 7.05 -2.06 -13.11
N SER A 80 7.86 -1.86 -12.09
CA SER A 80 8.79 -2.88 -11.59
C SER A 80 8.42 -3.34 -10.19
N PHE A 81 8.30 -4.66 -10.00
CA PHE A 81 8.17 -5.28 -8.69
C PHE A 81 9.28 -4.85 -7.72
N ASP A 82 10.52 -4.88 -8.20
CA ASP A 82 11.69 -4.53 -7.37
C ASP A 82 11.63 -3.06 -6.92
N ASN A 83 11.16 -2.17 -7.80
CA ASN A 83 10.97 -0.76 -7.45
C ASN A 83 9.82 -0.57 -6.45
N ARG A 84 8.71 -1.30 -6.60
CA ARG A 84 7.59 -1.28 -5.66
C ARG A 84 8.04 -1.70 -4.26
N MET A 85 8.81 -2.79 -4.16
CA MET A 85 9.34 -3.27 -2.89
C MET A 85 10.38 -2.31 -2.31
N ARG A 86 11.29 -1.76 -3.13
CA ARG A 86 12.22 -0.70 -2.71
C ARG A 86 11.47 0.46 -2.03
N CYS A 87 10.42 0.97 -2.67
CA CYS A 87 9.62 2.07 -2.12
C CYS A 87 9.06 1.73 -0.74
N LEU A 88 8.50 0.54 -0.54
CA LEU A 88 7.97 0.11 0.76
C LEU A 88 9.04 0.08 1.86
N TYR A 89 10.22 -0.49 1.57
CA TYR A 89 11.31 -0.54 2.54
C TYR A 89 11.90 0.85 2.82
N GLU A 90 11.95 1.73 1.83
CA GLU A 90 12.39 3.12 2.02
C GLU A 90 11.42 3.90 2.90
N LEU A 91 10.11 3.80 2.65
CA LEU A 91 9.07 4.42 3.49
C LEU A 91 9.23 4.01 4.95
N LYS A 92 9.36 2.71 5.20
CA LYS A 92 9.56 2.18 6.56
C LYS A 92 10.86 2.68 7.19
N SER A 93 11.96 2.73 6.41
CA SER A 93 13.27 3.19 6.89
C SER A 93 13.31 4.69 7.20
N ILE A 94 12.45 5.50 6.58
CA ILE A 94 12.30 6.93 6.84
C ILE A 94 11.54 7.16 8.15
N GLY A 95 10.65 6.25 8.55
CA GLY A 95 9.88 6.33 9.78
C GLY A 95 8.37 6.51 9.59
N TYR A 96 7.86 6.36 8.37
CA TYR A 96 6.42 6.34 8.17
C TYR A 96 5.76 5.15 8.87
N GLN A 97 4.56 5.36 9.39
CA GLN A 97 3.63 4.25 9.58
C GLN A 97 3.26 3.75 8.18
N THR A 98 3.87 2.60 7.80
CA THR A 98 3.82 2.12 6.42
C THR A 98 2.70 1.12 6.22
N GLY A 99 1.80 1.43 5.29
CA GLY A 99 0.74 0.54 4.84
C GLY A 99 1.09 -0.16 3.53
N CYS A 100 0.75 -1.43 3.44
CA CYS A 100 0.83 -2.21 2.21
C CYS A 100 -0.49 -2.94 1.92
N GLY A 101 -0.54 -3.79 0.91
CA GLY A 101 -1.74 -4.58 0.62
C GLY A 101 -1.74 -5.21 -0.76
N PHE A 102 -2.73 -6.05 -0.99
CA PHE A 102 -2.88 -6.81 -2.23
C PHE A 102 -4.35 -7.05 -2.57
N MET A 103 -4.60 -7.48 -3.80
CA MET A 103 -5.93 -7.88 -4.26
C MET A 103 -6.16 -9.37 -4.02
N VAL A 104 -7.35 -9.73 -3.58
CA VAL A 104 -7.75 -11.13 -3.36
C VAL A 104 -8.54 -11.63 -4.57
N GLY A 105 -8.10 -12.74 -5.16
CA GLY A 105 -8.70 -13.30 -6.37
C GLY A 105 -8.38 -12.49 -7.62
N SER A 106 -7.23 -11.80 -7.67
CA SER A 106 -6.75 -11.14 -8.88
C SER A 106 -6.45 -12.15 -9.99
N PRO A 107 -6.44 -11.72 -11.26
CA PRO A 107 -6.14 -12.62 -12.37
C PRO A 107 -4.86 -13.43 -12.13
N TYR A 108 -4.91 -14.72 -12.43
CA TYR A 108 -3.78 -15.66 -12.26
C TYR A 108 -3.33 -15.95 -10.83
N GLN A 109 -4.00 -15.39 -9.80
CA GLN A 109 -3.64 -15.64 -8.41
C GLN A 109 -3.89 -17.11 -8.03
N THR A 110 -2.93 -17.71 -7.35
CA THR A 110 -3.00 -19.08 -6.82
C THR A 110 -2.90 -19.08 -5.29
N ILE A 111 -3.13 -20.24 -4.67
CA ILE A 111 -2.92 -20.42 -3.23
C ILE A 111 -1.46 -20.14 -2.85
N ASP A 112 -0.49 -20.53 -3.67
CA ASP A 112 0.94 -20.27 -3.41
C ASP A 112 1.25 -18.77 -3.38
N HIS A 113 0.59 -17.96 -4.22
CA HIS A 113 0.69 -16.51 -4.15
C HIS A 113 0.16 -15.99 -2.81
N LEU A 114 -1.00 -16.45 -2.34
CA LEU A 114 -1.55 -16.06 -1.04
C LEU A 114 -0.65 -16.47 0.13
N VAL A 115 0.00 -17.63 0.08
CA VAL A 115 1.00 -18.05 1.07
C VAL A 115 2.20 -17.09 1.07
N ARG A 116 2.65 -16.63 -0.10
CA ARG A 116 3.74 -15.63 -0.21
C ARG A 116 3.32 -14.29 0.37
N GLU A 117 2.06 -13.87 0.16
CA GLU A 117 1.51 -12.66 0.81
C GLU A 117 1.61 -12.75 2.34
N MET A 118 1.17 -13.86 2.92
CA MET A 118 1.22 -14.04 4.38
C MET A 118 2.65 -14.03 4.91
N ARG A 119 3.61 -14.63 4.18
CA ARG A 119 5.03 -14.59 4.54
C ARG A 119 5.58 -13.16 4.46
N PHE A 120 5.30 -12.47 3.36
CA PHE A 120 5.72 -11.08 3.18
C PHE A 120 5.20 -10.17 4.30
N LEU A 121 3.91 -10.25 4.63
CA LEU A 121 3.32 -9.46 5.71
C LEU A 121 4.01 -9.75 7.06
N LYS A 122 4.31 -11.02 7.33
CA LYS A 122 5.02 -11.43 8.55
C LYS A 122 6.46 -10.90 8.62
N GLU A 123 7.17 -10.85 7.50
CA GLU A 123 8.55 -10.35 7.42
C GLU A 123 8.60 -8.82 7.40
N PHE A 124 7.78 -8.20 6.60
CA PHE A 124 7.73 -6.76 6.43
C PHE A 124 7.14 -6.04 7.65
N GLN A 125 6.18 -6.66 8.35
CA GLN A 125 5.48 -6.10 9.51
C GLN A 125 4.94 -4.68 9.24
N PRO A 126 3.99 -4.52 8.33
CA PRO A 126 3.39 -3.22 8.04
C PRO A 126 2.54 -2.72 9.22
N ASP A 127 2.40 -1.41 9.34
CA ASP A 127 1.51 -0.77 10.32
C ASP A 127 0.04 -0.82 9.89
N MET A 128 -0.21 -0.93 8.58
CA MET A 128 -1.54 -1.03 7.99
C MET A 128 -1.55 -2.05 6.86
N VAL A 129 -2.63 -2.83 6.74
CA VAL A 129 -2.81 -3.77 5.63
C VAL A 129 -4.16 -3.52 4.95
N GLY A 130 -4.11 -3.16 3.67
CA GLY A 130 -5.30 -2.95 2.85
C GLY A 130 -5.50 -4.10 1.87
N ILE A 131 -6.46 -4.99 2.14
CA ILE A 131 -6.85 -6.04 1.20
C ILE A 131 -8.32 -5.94 0.84
N GLY A 132 -8.65 -6.35 -0.37
CA GLY A 132 -10.02 -6.40 -0.86
C GLY A 132 -10.15 -7.36 -2.04
N PRO A 133 -11.37 -7.80 -2.38
CA PRO A 133 -11.57 -8.62 -3.55
C PRO A 133 -11.19 -7.83 -4.82
N PHE A 134 -10.58 -8.53 -5.79
CA PHE A 134 -10.38 -7.98 -7.12
C PHE A 134 -11.75 -7.70 -7.77
N ILE A 135 -11.92 -6.50 -8.33
CA ILE A 135 -13.11 -6.10 -9.06
C ILE A 135 -12.68 -5.70 -10.48
N PRO A 136 -13.14 -6.43 -11.52
CA PRO A 136 -12.85 -6.10 -12.90
C PRO A 136 -13.35 -4.70 -13.25
N HIS A 137 -12.56 -3.94 -14.01
CA HIS A 137 -12.96 -2.63 -14.49
C HIS A 137 -12.93 -2.61 -16.02
N HIS A 138 -13.95 -2.01 -16.65
CA HIS A 138 -14.17 -2.04 -18.10
C HIS A 138 -13.05 -1.37 -18.91
N GLU A 139 -12.29 -0.45 -18.32
CA GLU A 139 -11.17 0.24 -18.97
C GLU A 139 -9.82 -0.47 -18.77
N THR A 140 -9.80 -1.68 -18.18
CA THR A 140 -8.57 -2.44 -17.96
C THR A 140 -8.51 -3.68 -18.86
N PRO A 141 -7.30 -4.22 -19.12
CA PRO A 141 -7.15 -5.51 -19.80
C PRO A 141 -7.91 -6.66 -19.12
N PHE A 142 -8.21 -6.50 -17.83
CA PHE A 142 -8.85 -7.53 -16.99
C PHE A 142 -10.39 -7.40 -16.90
N LYS A 143 -11.01 -6.64 -17.80
CA LYS A 143 -12.46 -6.36 -17.80
C LYS A 143 -13.35 -7.59 -17.83
N ASN A 144 -12.86 -8.71 -18.37
CA ASN A 144 -13.59 -9.97 -18.50
C ASN A 144 -13.14 -11.03 -17.49
N GLU A 145 -12.23 -10.69 -16.57
CA GLU A 145 -11.75 -11.61 -15.57
C GLU A 145 -12.77 -11.81 -14.44
N ARG A 146 -12.68 -12.95 -13.77
CA ARG A 146 -13.57 -13.27 -12.66
C ARG A 146 -13.27 -12.37 -11.46
N GLN A 147 -14.32 -11.83 -10.86
CA GLN A 147 -14.21 -11.07 -9.61
C GLN A 147 -13.72 -11.95 -8.46
N GLY A 148 -12.89 -11.40 -7.59
CA GLY A 148 -12.52 -12.00 -6.31
C GLY A 148 -13.71 -12.11 -5.36
N THR A 149 -13.61 -12.98 -4.36
CA THR A 149 -14.73 -13.25 -3.46
C THR A 149 -14.55 -12.58 -2.09
N LEU A 150 -15.66 -12.10 -1.53
CA LEU A 150 -15.69 -11.57 -0.17
C LEU A 150 -15.33 -12.66 0.84
N GLU A 151 -15.80 -13.90 0.64
CA GLU A 151 -15.53 -15.03 1.54
C GLU A 151 -14.03 -15.28 1.70
N LEU A 152 -13.28 -15.39 0.59
CA LEU A 152 -11.83 -15.58 0.65
C LEU A 152 -11.13 -14.37 1.28
N THR A 153 -11.59 -13.16 0.97
CA THR A 153 -11.05 -11.93 1.55
C THR A 153 -11.21 -11.92 3.08
N LEU A 154 -12.38 -12.27 3.60
CA LEU A 154 -12.63 -12.33 5.05
C LEU A 154 -11.80 -13.41 5.73
N LYS A 155 -11.61 -14.59 5.09
CA LYS A 155 -10.72 -15.63 5.60
C LYS A 155 -9.27 -15.12 5.72
N LEU A 156 -8.78 -14.41 4.71
CA LEU A 156 -7.41 -13.84 4.74
C LEU A 156 -7.27 -12.74 5.80
N ILE A 157 -8.26 -11.85 5.94
CA ILE A 157 -8.28 -10.85 7.02
C ILE A 157 -8.20 -11.53 8.38
N SER A 158 -8.99 -12.60 8.59
CA SER A 158 -8.96 -13.35 9.84
C SER A 158 -7.58 -13.94 10.13
N LEU A 159 -6.88 -14.47 9.12
CA LEU A 159 -5.51 -14.98 9.27
C LEU A 159 -4.50 -13.87 9.58
N ILE A 160 -4.64 -12.70 8.97
CA ILE A 160 -3.75 -11.55 9.22
C ILE A 160 -3.91 -11.03 10.66
N LEU A 161 -5.12 -11.08 11.21
CA LEU A 161 -5.44 -10.59 12.54
C LEU A 161 -5.11 -11.60 13.67
N ILE A 162 -4.75 -12.85 13.35
CA ILE A 162 -4.34 -13.82 14.37
C ILE A 162 -2.94 -13.42 14.87
N PRO A 163 -2.77 -13.11 16.19
CA PRO A 163 -1.47 -12.80 16.74
C PRO A 163 -0.54 -14.00 16.55
N THR A 164 0.63 -13.77 15.94
CA THR A 164 1.66 -14.81 15.94
C THR A 164 2.26 -14.90 17.35
N SER A 165 2.65 -16.09 17.81
CA SER A 165 3.15 -16.35 19.18
C SER A 165 4.42 -15.55 19.56
N SER A 166 4.94 -14.74 18.64
CA SER A 166 6.04 -13.79 18.85
C SER A 166 5.58 -12.37 19.19
N ASP A 167 4.30 -12.04 19.03
CA ASP A 167 3.77 -10.73 19.37
C ASP A 167 3.45 -10.62 20.88
N LYS A 168 4.48 -10.65 21.69
CA LYS A 168 4.41 -10.13 23.06
C LYS A 168 4.58 -8.61 23.01
N ARG A 169 3.53 -7.90 22.63
CA ARG A 169 3.33 -6.50 22.98
C ARG A 169 1.92 -6.34 23.50
N ILE A 170 1.79 -6.44 24.79
CA ILE A 170 0.74 -5.87 25.61
C ILE A 170 1.23 -4.51 26.06
#